data_1b1ecd1bd60a31982bbb0fd5a0e4c67d
#
_entry.id   1b1ecd1bd60a31982bbb0fd5a0e4c67d
#
_cell.length_a   1.000
_cell.length_b   1.000
_cell.length_c   1.000
_cell.angle_alpha   90.00
_cell.angle_beta   90.00
_cell.angle_gamma   90.00
#
_symmetry.space_group_name_H-M   'P 1'
#
loop_
_entity.id
_entity.type
_entity.pdbx_description
1 polymer ?
#
loop_
_entity_poly.entity_id
_entity_poly.type
_entity_poly.pdbx_seq_one_letter_code
_entity_poly.pdbx_strand_id
1 'polypeptide(L)'
;GEELTIDAFAHQIAFNCIPHIDVFLDDASTKEEWKMVVETKKIMGDDNIQVAATCVRVPVLRCHGEAINVEFEGPVSVEQARTALEAAPGITVMDDIANNVYPMPGLLAGTDGAYVGRIRKDASVENGIAFWNVADQIRKGAALNATQIALLLLPKE
;
A
#
# COMPACT_ATOMS: atom_id res chain seq x y z
N GLY A 1 -14.22 7.54 -34.19
CA GLY A 1 -13.03 7.77 -33.38
C GLY A 1 -11.94 6.81 -33.83
N GLU A 2 -10.70 7.18 -33.66
CA GLU A 2 -9.57 6.28 -33.96
C GLU A 2 -9.58 5.11 -32.98
N GLU A 3 -9.26 3.91 -33.47
CA GLU A 3 -9.11 2.73 -32.63
C GLU A 3 -7.84 2.87 -31.79
N LEU A 4 -7.97 2.69 -30.47
CA LEU A 4 -6.84 2.82 -29.55
C LEU A 4 -5.92 1.59 -29.68
N THR A 5 -4.63 1.82 -29.90
CA THR A 5 -3.62 0.77 -29.83
C THR A 5 -3.35 0.42 -28.36
N ILE A 6 -3.49 -0.85 -27.99
CA ILE A 6 -3.27 -1.37 -26.65
C ILE A 6 -2.00 -2.21 -26.65
N ASP A 7 -0.87 -1.63 -26.22
CA ASP A 7 0.45 -2.28 -26.30
C ASP A 7 1.03 -2.63 -24.92
N ALA A 8 0.76 -1.80 -23.90
CA ALA A 8 1.42 -1.92 -22.60
C ALA A 8 0.70 -2.87 -21.61
N PHE A 9 -0.59 -3.05 -21.75
CA PHE A 9 -1.43 -3.86 -20.86
C PHE A 9 -2.32 -4.79 -21.68
N ALA A 10 -2.91 -5.79 -21.03
CA ALA A 10 -3.87 -6.69 -21.68
C ALA A 10 -5.16 -5.99 -22.12
N HIS A 11 -5.49 -4.86 -21.53
CA HIS A 11 -6.68 -4.05 -21.80
C HIS A 11 -6.38 -2.56 -21.70
N GLN A 12 -7.26 -1.72 -22.24
CA GLN A 12 -7.19 -0.28 -22.10
C GLN A 12 -7.28 0.09 -20.62
N ILE A 13 -6.32 0.89 -20.12
CA ILE A 13 -6.29 1.36 -18.73
C ILE A 13 -7.05 2.68 -18.54
N ALA A 14 -7.08 3.56 -19.55
CA ALA A 14 -7.80 4.81 -19.47
C ALA A 14 -9.29 4.56 -19.18
N PHE A 15 -9.81 5.18 -18.11
CA PHE A 15 -11.18 5.02 -17.63
C PHE A 15 -11.56 3.58 -17.23
N ASN A 16 -10.56 2.78 -16.81
CA ASN A 16 -10.76 1.37 -16.49
C ASN A 16 -9.95 0.96 -15.25
N CYS A 17 -10.30 -0.20 -14.64
CA CYS A 17 -9.50 -0.90 -13.65
C CYS A 17 -9.21 -2.30 -14.18
N ILE A 18 -7.95 -2.73 -14.10
CA ILE A 18 -7.52 -4.03 -14.62
C ILE A 18 -7.04 -4.89 -13.43
N PRO A 19 -7.80 -5.92 -12.99
CA PRO A 19 -7.42 -6.78 -11.88
C PRO A 19 -6.39 -7.84 -12.34
N HIS A 20 -5.27 -7.37 -12.87
CA HIS A 20 -4.22 -8.21 -13.42
C HIS A 20 -2.89 -7.47 -13.41
N ILE A 21 -1.96 -7.94 -12.58
CA ILE A 21 -0.57 -7.43 -12.51
C ILE A 21 0.38 -8.62 -12.54
N ASP A 22 1.31 -8.64 -13.53
CA ASP A 22 2.22 -9.75 -13.81
C ASP A 22 1.48 -11.01 -14.33
N VAL A 23 2.09 -12.18 -14.33
CA VAL A 23 1.53 -13.43 -14.86
C VAL A 23 0.60 -14.09 -13.85
N PHE A 24 -0.40 -14.83 -14.34
CA PHE A 24 -1.23 -15.69 -13.50
C PHE A 24 -0.48 -16.95 -13.09
N LEU A 25 -0.71 -17.38 -11.86
CA LEU A 25 -0.28 -18.66 -11.30
C LEU A 25 -1.39 -19.71 -11.43
N ASP A 26 -1.07 -20.96 -11.07
CA ASP A 26 -1.98 -22.12 -11.23
C ASP A 26 -3.24 -22.03 -10.34
N ASP A 27 -3.19 -21.25 -9.25
CA ASP A 27 -4.28 -20.99 -8.32
C ASP A 27 -5.14 -19.78 -8.70
N ALA A 28 -4.92 -19.23 -9.88
CA ALA A 28 -5.56 -18.02 -10.41
C ALA A 28 -5.17 -16.71 -9.68
N SER A 29 -4.24 -16.74 -8.73
CA SER A 29 -3.59 -15.53 -8.24
C SER A 29 -2.58 -15.02 -9.27
N THR A 30 -2.14 -13.77 -9.12
CA THR A 30 -1.04 -13.24 -9.92
C THR A 30 0.29 -13.34 -9.15
N LYS A 31 1.40 -13.34 -9.87
CA LYS A 31 2.73 -13.32 -9.27
C LYS A 31 2.92 -12.09 -8.36
N GLU A 32 2.31 -10.95 -8.68
CA GLU A 32 2.35 -9.77 -7.82
C GLU A 32 1.63 -10.01 -6.49
N GLU A 33 0.46 -10.66 -6.50
CA GLU A 33 -0.27 -11.03 -5.28
C GLU A 33 0.51 -12.03 -4.43
N TRP A 34 1.15 -13.02 -5.07
CA TRP A 34 2.07 -13.93 -4.39
C TRP A 34 3.24 -13.18 -3.72
N LYS A 35 3.83 -12.18 -4.40
CA LYS A 35 4.87 -11.33 -3.82
C LYS A 35 4.38 -10.59 -2.58
N MET A 36 3.18 -10.03 -2.60
CA MET A 36 2.59 -9.38 -1.42
C MET A 36 2.56 -10.32 -0.21
N VAL A 37 2.23 -11.59 -0.41
CA VAL A 37 2.23 -12.60 0.66
C VAL A 37 3.64 -12.87 1.19
N VAL A 38 4.57 -13.22 0.31
CA VAL A 38 5.91 -13.68 0.74
C VAL A 38 6.79 -12.53 1.23
N GLU A 39 6.68 -11.35 0.61
CA GLU A 39 7.47 -10.19 0.99
C GLU A 39 6.98 -9.60 2.32
N THR A 40 5.69 -9.58 2.57
CA THR A 40 5.14 -9.15 3.87
C THR A 40 5.69 -10.03 5.00
N LYS A 41 5.60 -11.34 4.87
CA LYS A 41 6.16 -12.29 5.86
C LYS A 41 7.66 -12.09 6.07
N LYS A 42 8.41 -11.95 4.98
CA LYS A 42 9.86 -11.72 5.03
C LYS A 42 10.23 -10.42 5.72
N ILE A 43 9.55 -9.32 5.41
CA ILE A 43 9.84 -7.99 5.96
C ILE A 43 9.45 -7.93 7.44
N MET A 44 8.31 -8.51 7.80
CA MET A 44 7.83 -8.57 9.18
C MET A 44 8.61 -9.60 10.02
N GLY A 45 9.32 -10.54 9.39
CA GLY A 45 10.05 -11.61 10.07
C GLY A 45 9.13 -12.62 10.75
N ASP A 46 7.92 -12.80 10.25
CA ASP A 46 6.92 -13.71 10.81
C ASP A 46 6.17 -14.46 9.69
N ASP A 47 6.39 -15.77 9.62
CA ASP A 47 5.75 -16.65 8.65
C ASP A 47 4.28 -16.97 8.98
N ASN A 48 3.83 -16.66 10.21
CA ASN A 48 2.45 -16.94 10.63
C ASN A 48 1.46 -15.89 10.16
N ILE A 49 1.91 -14.70 9.76
CA ILE A 49 1.03 -13.64 9.24
C ILE A 49 0.25 -14.17 8.03
N GLN A 50 -1.08 -14.12 8.13
CA GLN A 50 -1.96 -14.46 7.03
C GLN A 50 -2.17 -13.22 6.15
N VAL A 51 -1.91 -13.37 4.86
CA VAL A 51 -2.03 -12.27 3.90
C VAL A 51 -2.88 -12.71 2.72
N ALA A 52 -3.83 -11.88 2.33
CA ALA A 52 -4.55 -12.01 1.07
C ALA A 52 -4.50 -10.65 0.36
N ALA A 53 -4.21 -10.67 -0.93
CA ALA A 53 -4.12 -9.46 -1.73
C ALA A 53 -4.85 -9.64 -3.07
N THR A 54 -5.41 -8.56 -3.59
CA THR A 54 -5.86 -8.46 -4.97
C THR A 54 -5.20 -7.22 -5.57
N CYS A 55 -4.38 -7.43 -6.59
CA CYS A 55 -3.63 -6.37 -7.23
C CYS A 55 -4.36 -5.85 -8.46
N VAL A 56 -4.62 -4.55 -8.48
CA VAL A 56 -5.42 -3.90 -9.54
C VAL A 56 -4.67 -2.70 -10.11
N ARG A 57 -4.55 -2.63 -11.43
CA ARG A 57 -4.10 -1.41 -12.11
C ARG A 57 -5.24 -0.42 -12.17
N VAL A 58 -4.96 0.80 -11.75
CA VAL A 58 -5.89 1.94 -11.79
C VAL A 58 -5.30 3.06 -12.65
N PRO A 59 -6.12 3.92 -13.27
CA PRO A 59 -5.67 4.95 -14.20
C PRO A 59 -5.08 6.18 -13.47
N VAL A 60 -4.10 5.95 -12.60
CA VAL A 60 -3.32 7.00 -11.93
C VAL A 60 -1.92 7.04 -12.53
N LEU A 61 -1.34 8.23 -12.63
CA LEU A 61 -0.02 8.40 -13.24
C LEU A 61 1.10 7.86 -12.37
N ARG A 62 0.95 7.95 -11.04
CA ARG A 62 2.00 7.62 -10.08
C ARG A 62 1.40 7.37 -8.70
N CYS A 63 2.14 6.73 -7.83
CA CYS A 63 1.81 6.22 -6.51
C CYS A 63 0.99 4.93 -6.51
N HIS A 64 1.28 4.09 -5.51
CA HIS A 64 0.40 3.01 -5.11
C HIS A 64 -0.59 3.53 -4.06
N GLY A 65 -1.82 3.03 -4.14
CA GLY A 65 -2.84 3.22 -3.12
C GLY A 65 -3.32 1.85 -2.65
N GLU A 66 -3.40 1.66 -1.34
CA GLU A 66 -3.68 0.37 -0.73
C GLU A 66 -4.79 0.50 0.31
N ALA A 67 -5.89 -0.22 0.11
CA ALA A 67 -6.91 -0.42 1.14
C ALA A 67 -6.48 -1.61 2.00
N ILE A 68 -6.12 -1.36 3.25
CA ILE A 68 -5.55 -2.34 4.15
C ILE A 68 -6.53 -2.62 5.29
N ASN A 69 -6.78 -3.91 5.52
CA ASN A 69 -7.49 -4.42 6.69
C ASN A 69 -6.52 -5.30 7.47
N VAL A 70 -6.40 -5.07 8.77
CA VAL A 70 -5.54 -5.82 9.67
C VAL A 70 -6.37 -6.38 10.81
N GLU A 71 -6.33 -7.69 11.00
CA GLU A 71 -6.88 -8.35 12.17
C GLU A 71 -5.75 -8.68 13.16
N PHE A 72 -5.96 -8.35 14.42
CA PHE A 72 -5.00 -8.56 15.50
C PHE A 72 -5.43 -9.71 16.41
N GLU A 73 -4.48 -10.38 17.05
CA GLU A 73 -4.76 -11.42 18.05
C GLU A 73 -5.53 -10.89 19.28
N GLY A 74 -5.36 -9.62 19.59
CA GLY A 74 -6.00 -8.95 20.71
C GLY A 74 -6.62 -7.60 20.35
N PRO A 75 -7.38 -6.99 21.25
CA PRO A 75 -8.08 -5.75 20.97
C PRO A 75 -7.12 -4.57 20.74
N VAL A 76 -7.34 -3.87 19.64
CA VAL A 76 -6.63 -2.62 19.29
C VAL A 76 -7.67 -1.54 19.00
N SER A 77 -7.57 -0.40 19.68
CA SER A 77 -8.44 0.73 19.40
C SER A 77 -7.93 1.55 18.19
N VAL A 78 -8.82 2.33 17.60
CA VAL A 78 -8.47 3.26 16.51
C VAL A 78 -7.43 4.28 16.98
N GLU A 79 -7.53 4.75 18.20
CA GLU A 79 -6.61 5.71 18.82
C GLU A 79 -5.22 5.10 19.02
N GLN A 80 -5.14 3.85 19.46
CA GLN A 80 -3.88 3.13 19.58
C GLN A 80 -3.22 2.93 18.21
N ALA A 81 -3.99 2.51 17.21
CA ALA A 81 -3.50 2.36 15.83
C ALA A 81 -3.00 3.70 15.27
N ARG A 82 -3.75 4.79 15.46
CA ARG A 82 -3.36 6.13 15.05
C ARG A 82 -2.06 6.56 15.72
N THR A 83 -1.96 6.44 17.04
CA THR A 83 -0.75 6.80 17.80
C THR A 83 0.48 6.02 17.32
N ALA A 84 0.31 4.72 17.06
CA ALA A 84 1.40 3.89 16.55
C ALA A 84 1.85 4.34 15.15
N LEU A 85 0.92 4.68 14.26
CA LEU A 85 1.23 5.18 12.91
C LEU A 85 1.88 6.56 12.95
N GLU A 86 1.43 7.47 13.82
CA GLU A 86 2.03 8.80 14.00
C GLU A 86 3.46 8.74 14.55
N ALA A 87 3.76 7.74 15.37
CA ALA A 87 5.10 7.51 15.93
C ALA A 87 6.05 6.77 14.96
N ALA A 88 5.52 6.14 13.90
CA ALA A 88 6.32 5.31 13.00
C ALA A 88 7.19 6.14 12.06
N PRO A 89 8.50 5.85 11.96
CA PRO A 89 9.39 6.57 11.05
C PRO A 89 8.98 6.43 9.58
N GLY A 90 8.91 7.55 8.86
CA GLY A 90 8.60 7.58 7.44
C GLY A 90 7.10 7.47 7.12
N ILE A 91 6.25 7.42 8.13
CA ILE A 91 4.79 7.50 7.99
C ILE A 91 4.32 8.92 8.35
N THR A 92 3.34 9.40 7.60
CA THR A 92 2.61 10.64 7.90
C THR A 92 1.13 10.32 7.95
N VAL A 93 0.49 10.57 9.09
CA VAL A 93 -0.96 10.44 9.20
C VAL A 93 -1.62 11.68 8.60
N MET A 94 -2.50 11.44 7.62
CA MET A 94 -3.24 12.45 6.87
C MET A 94 -4.72 12.06 6.90
N ASP A 95 -5.42 12.40 7.99
CA ASP A 95 -6.72 11.80 8.30
C ASP A 95 -7.67 12.79 9.02
N ASP A 96 -7.98 13.90 8.35
CA ASP A 96 -9.03 14.84 8.76
C ASP A 96 -10.23 14.70 7.81
N ILE A 97 -11.08 13.72 8.11
CA ILE A 97 -12.23 13.40 7.27
C ILE A 97 -13.30 14.51 7.26
N ALA A 98 -13.37 15.32 8.30
CA ALA A 98 -14.32 16.44 8.37
C ALA A 98 -14.01 17.53 7.34
N ASN A 99 -12.71 17.69 7.02
CA ASN A 99 -12.22 18.63 6.02
C ASN A 99 -11.81 17.95 4.70
N ASN A 100 -12.19 16.69 4.49
CA ASN A 100 -11.83 15.89 3.30
C ASN A 100 -10.33 15.76 3.09
N VAL A 101 -9.53 15.70 4.16
CA VAL A 101 -8.08 15.51 4.11
C VAL A 101 -7.75 14.04 4.31
N TYR A 102 -7.26 13.40 3.27
CA TYR A 102 -6.82 12.01 3.24
C TYR A 102 -5.81 11.79 2.09
N PRO A 103 -4.99 10.73 2.13
CA PRO A 103 -3.97 10.50 1.11
C PRO A 103 -4.59 10.20 -0.25
N MET A 104 -4.09 10.84 -1.30
CA MET A 104 -4.48 10.58 -2.69
C MET A 104 -3.25 10.54 -3.60
N PRO A 105 -3.14 9.58 -4.54
CA PRO A 105 -2.02 9.47 -5.47
C PRO A 105 -1.67 10.77 -6.19
N GLY A 106 -2.68 11.50 -6.67
CA GLY A 106 -2.46 12.75 -7.41
C GLY A 106 -1.83 13.89 -6.59
N LEU A 107 -1.95 13.86 -5.26
CA LEU A 107 -1.37 14.87 -4.38
C LEU A 107 0.03 14.49 -3.87
N LEU A 108 0.33 13.18 -3.83
CA LEU A 108 1.50 12.65 -3.12
C LEU A 108 2.59 12.16 -4.06
N ALA A 109 2.36 12.23 -5.37
CA ALA A 109 3.38 11.93 -6.37
C ALA A 109 4.62 12.83 -6.19
N GLY A 110 5.80 12.22 -6.11
CA GLY A 110 7.07 12.93 -5.91
C GLY A 110 7.44 13.18 -4.44
N THR A 111 6.61 12.75 -3.48
CA THR A 111 6.92 12.85 -2.04
C THR A 111 7.67 11.62 -1.52
N ASP A 112 8.30 11.75 -0.34
CA ASP A 112 9.23 10.75 0.21
C ASP A 112 8.62 9.85 1.28
N GLY A 113 7.43 10.17 1.77
CA GLY A 113 6.75 9.45 2.85
C GLY A 113 5.81 8.35 2.37
N ALA A 114 5.37 7.53 3.31
CA ALA A 114 4.13 6.77 3.22
C ALA A 114 3.06 7.53 3.99
N TYR A 115 1.89 7.70 3.40
CA TYR A 115 0.82 8.52 3.95
C TYR A 115 -0.38 7.66 4.28
N VAL A 116 -0.84 7.72 5.52
CA VAL A 116 -1.94 6.89 6.01
C VAL A 116 -3.11 7.77 6.43
N GLY A 117 -4.31 7.36 6.05
CA GLY A 117 -5.55 8.01 6.47
C GLY A 117 -6.72 7.05 6.42
N ARG A 118 -7.92 7.56 6.68
CA ARG A 118 -9.13 6.74 6.75
C ARG A 118 -9.03 5.62 7.80
N ILE A 119 -8.31 5.90 8.91
CA ILE A 119 -8.09 4.96 10.01
C ILE A 119 -9.41 4.77 10.77
N ARG A 120 -9.88 3.53 10.82
CA ARG A 120 -11.17 3.19 11.40
C ARG A 120 -11.21 1.74 11.88
N LYS A 121 -12.19 1.42 12.73
CA LYS A 121 -12.46 0.02 13.06
C LYS A 121 -12.90 -0.73 11.80
N ASP A 122 -12.37 -1.94 11.62
CA ASP A 122 -12.93 -2.92 10.69
C ASP A 122 -14.12 -3.62 11.39
N ALA A 123 -15.32 -3.43 10.87
CA ALA A 123 -16.52 -3.99 11.47
C ALA A 123 -16.75 -5.46 11.10
N SER A 124 -15.94 -6.04 10.22
CA SER A 124 -16.09 -7.43 9.75
C SER A 124 -15.44 -8.44 10.68
N VAL A 125 -14.51 -7.99 11.56
CA VAL A 125 -13.78 -8.82 12.51
C VAL A 125 -13.72 -8.17 13.89
N GLU A 126 -13.49 -8.96 14.93
CA GLU A 126 -13.53 -8.48 16.32
C GLU A 126 -12.41 -7.48 16.62
N ASN A 127 -11.19 -7.79 16.23
CA ASN A 127 -9.98 -7.00 16.52
C ASN A 127 -9.37 -6.37 15.26
N GLY A 128 -10.21 -5.78 14.42
CA GLY A 128 -9.80 -5.28 13.12
C GLY A 128 -9.66 -3.76 13.05
N ILE A 129 -8.62 -3.31 12.32
CA ILE A 129 -8.42 -1.92 11.90
C ILE A 129 -8.33 -1.87 10.39
N ALA A 130 -9.02 -0.93 9.79
CA ALA A 130 -8.94 -0.63 8.37
C ALA A 130 -8.37 0.77 8.14
N PHE A 131 -7.50 0.93 7.15
CA PHE A 131 -6.94 2.22 6.76
C PHE A 131 -6.59 2.24 5.28
N TRP A 132 -6.27 3.42 4.80
CA TRP A 132 -5.84 3.69 3.44
C TRP A 132 -4.41 4.22 3.46
N ASN A 133 -3.53 3.62 2.65
CA ASN A 133 -2.14 4.02 2.49
C ASN A 133 -1.85 4.48 1.06
N VAL A 134 -1.01 5.51 0.92
CA VAL A 134 -0.49 5.97 -0.37
C VAL A 134 1.00 6.24 -0.24
N ALA A 135 1.79 5.71 -1.16
CA ALA A 135 3.21 5.99 -1.26
C ALA A 135 3.68 6.04 -2.72
N ASP A 136 4.70 6.86 -2.98
CA ASP A 136 5.32 6.91 -4.30
C ASP A 136 6.21 5.69 -4.52
N GLN A 137 5.80 4.81 -5.43
CA GLN A 137 6.48 3.54 -5.70
C GLN A 137 7.89 3.71 -6.27
N ILE A 138 8.18 4.84 -6.93
CA ILE A 138 9.51 5.11 -7.50
C ILE A 138 10.45 5.62 -6.39
N ARG A 139 9.93 6.35 -5.42
CA ARG A 139 10.70 6.93 -4.30
C ARG A 139 10.71 6.00 -3.10
N LYS A 140 9.66 6.06 -2.26
CA LYS A 140 9.56 5.26 -1.03
C LYS A 140 9.51 3.75 -1.31
N GLY A 141 8.89 3.35 -2.40
CA GLY A 141 8.83 1.94 -2.82
C GLY A 141 10.11 1.41 -3.49
N ALA A 142 11.05 2.26 -3.90
CA ALA A 142 12.24 1.83 -4.65
C ALA A 142 13.49 2.64 -4.28
N ALA A 143 13.88 3.63 -5.10
CA ALA A 143 15.19 4.27 -5.06
C ALA A 143 15.49 4.98 -3.72
N LEU A 144 14.54 5.72 -3.18
CA LEU A 144 14.71 6.40 -1.90
C LEU A 144 14.86 5.40 -0.75
N ASN A 145 14.03 4.36 -0.73
CA ASN A 145 14.08 3.34 0.32
C ASN A 145 15.42 2.59 0.32
N ALA A 146 15.94 2.25 -0.86
CA ALA A 146 17.26 1.65 -0.99
C ALA A 146 18.38 2.56 -0.42
N THR A 147 18.30 3.87 -0.71
CA THR A 147 19.23 4.86 -0.16
C THR A 147 19.10 4.97 1.36
N GLN A 148 17.89 5.00 1.90
CA GLN A 148 17.63 5.06 3.34
C GLN A 148 18.17 3.81 4.06
N ILE A 149 18.01 2.62 3.48
CA ILE A 149 18.59 1.38 4.02
C ILE A 149 20.13 1.47 4.03
N ALA A 150 20.73 1.92 2.93
CA ALA A 150 22.19 2.10 2.86
C ALA A 150 22.71 3.05 3.94
N LEU A 151 22.03 4.15 4.20
CA LEU A 151 22.40 5.11 5.26
C LEU A 151 22.36 4.50 6.66
N LEU A 152 21.47 3.55 6.92
CA LEU A 152 21.41 2.84 8.21
C LEU A 152 22.61 1.90 8.44
N LEU A 153 23.31 1.51 7.36
CA LEU A 153 24.47 0.64 7.42
C LEU A 153 25.80 1.43 7.57
N LEU A 154 25.75 2.74 7.45
CA LEU A 154 26.95 3.57 7.67
C LEU A 154 27.30 3.65 9.16
N PRO A 155 28.61 3.74 9.52
CA PRO A 155 29.00 3.98 10.88
C PRO A 155 28.34 5.27 11.41
N LYS A 156 27.81 5.21 12.61
CA LYS A 156 27.34 6.43 13.31
C LYS A 156 28.58 7.09 13.89
N GLU A 157 28.83 8.34 13.52
CA GLU A 157 29.87 9.18 14.11
C GLU A 157 29.64 9.43 15.61
#